data_9629ac0e9c7291a888ef9ee85d11da10
#
_entry.id   9629ac0e9c7291a888ef9ee85d11da10
#
_cell.length_a   1.000
_cell.length_b   1.000
_cell.length_c   1.000
_cell.angle_alpha   90.00
_cell.angle_beta   90.00
_cell.angle_gamma   90.00
#
_symmetry.space_group_name_H-M   'P 1'
#
loop_
_entity.id
_entity.type
_entity.pdbx_description
1 polymer ?
#
loop_
_entity_poly.entity_id
_entity_poly.type
_entity_poly.pdbx_seq_one_letter_code
_entity_poly.pdbx_strand_id
1 'polypeptide(L)'
;MTLIAQDTTYKKKKKNAPKGFLKDLLKALLKETNIPWIRTLYWYPAFIDDELLDLIASEKRLCKYIDLPIQHASNRVLKSMCRRYSKEELRDLLLKIREKIPGVTLRTTVLVGFPGETEDDFNDLLELLEEIRFEHLGGFVYSPEEGTVAEKLRLESVPEEIARERLSIVTELQENISLENNEALIGKEITVLLDEVADESEFHFYGRTESNSMDVDDIVRVVEGSGDVGTFRRALVIDATPHELDVKLLP
;
A
#
# COMPACT_ATOMS: atom_id res chain seq x y z
N MET A 1 7.81 -10.63 8.93
CA MET A 1 8.71 -9.50 9.29
C MET A 1 8.42 -8.34 8.37
N THR A 2 8.26 -7.13 8.90
CA THR A 2 8.07 -5.92 8.11
C THR A 2 9.27 -5.00 8.27
N LEU A 3 9.86 -4.55 7.16
CA LEU A 3 10.95 -3.58 7.12
C LEU A 3 10.36 -2.19 6.93
N ILE A 4 10.69 -1.27 7.82
CA ILE A 4 10.16 0.10 7.85
C ILE A 4 11.32 1.09 7.93
N ALA A 5 11.27 2.13 7.10
CA ALA A 5 12.11 3.32 7.18
C ALA A 5 11.32 4.49 6.61
N GLN A 6 11.79 5.72 6.80
CA GLN A 6 11.17 6.90 6.18
C GLN A 6 11.10 6.78 4.64
N ASP A 7 12.09 6.10 4.04
CA ASP A 7 12.16 5.68 2.65
C ASP A 7 13.04 4.43 2.61
N THR A 8 12.42 3.27 2.42
CA THR A 8 13.12 1.98 2.39
C THR A 8 13.91 1.76 1.10
N THR A 9 13.55 2.48 0.03
CA THR A 9 14.23 2.43 -1.27
C THR A 9 15.38 3.44 -1.40
N TYR A 10 15.62 4.26 -0.36
CA TYR A 10 16.59 5.36 -0.40
C TYR A 10 17.99 4.91 -0.81
N LYS A 11 18.51 5.52 -1.86
CA LYS A 11 19.89 5.32 -2.35
C LYS A 11 20.78 6.49 -1.93
N LYS A 12 21.65 6.27 -0.93
CA LYS A 12 22.58 7.30 -0.45
C LYS A 12 23.58 7.68 -1.55
N LYS A 13 23.60 8.95 -1.97
CA LYS A 13 24.57 9.50 -2.96
C LYS A 13 25.98 9.65 -2.35
N LYS A 14 26.52 8.69 -1.62
CA LYS A 14 27.92 8.71 -1.21
C LYS A 14 28.76 7.87 -2.18
N LYS A 15 29.98 8.35 -2.52
CA LYS A 15 30.93 7.74 -3.46
C LYS A 15 31.21 6.25 -3.18
N ASN A 16 30.90 5.73 -1.98
CA ASN A 16 31.10 4.36 -1.53
C ASN A 16 29.84 3.73 -0.90
N ALA A 17 28.63 4.26 -1.13
CA ALA A 17 27.41 3.58 -0.68
C ALA A 17 27.07 2.46 -1.64
N PRO A 18 26.69 1.25 -1.16
CA PRO A 18 26.27 0.18 -2.03
C PRO A 18 25.08 0.63 -2.88
N LYS A 19 25.17 0.41 -4.20
CA LYS A 19 24.03 0.57 -5.11
C LYS A 19 23.04 -0.55 -4.78
N GLY A 20 21.80 -0.21 -4.46
CA GLY A 20 20.77 -1.22 -4.26
C GLY A 20 20.62 -1.71 -2.82
N PHE A 21 20.79 -0.83 -1.82
CA PHE A 21 20.75 -1.17 -0.40
C PHE A 21 19.55 -2.08 -0.01
N LEU A 22 18.33 -1.77 -0.42
CA LEU A 22 17.17 -2.61 -0.10
C LEU A 22 17.30 -4.00 -0.73
N LYS A 23 17.67 -4.08 -2.01
CA LYS A 23 17.86 -5.35 -2.71
C LYS A 23 18.93 -6.23 -2.05
N ASP A 24 20.07 -5.63 -1.66
CA ASP A 24 21.15 -6.37 -1.00
C ASP A 24 20.73 -6.83 0.39
N LEU A 25 19.98 -5.99 1.13
CA LEU A 25 19.40 -6.35 2.43
C LEU A 25 18.40 -7.52 2.28
N LEU A 26 17.50 -7.45 1.31
CA LEU A 26 16.53 -8.52 1.07
C LEU A 26 17.23 -9.83 0.69
N LYS A 27 18.24 -9.80 -0.18
CA LYS A 27 19.05 -10.99 -0.51
C LYS A 27 19.77 -11.57 0.70
N ALA A 28 20.32 -10.72 1.57
CA ALA A 28 20.94 -11.16 2.80
C ALA A 28 19.93 -11.83 3.75
N LEU A 29 18.76 -11.23 3.95
CA LEU A 29 17.69 -11.79 4.77
C LEU A 29 17.18 -13.13 4.23
N LEU A 30 17.01 -13.24 2.91
CA LEU A 30 16.62 -14.48 2.25
C LEU A 30 17.66 -15.59 2.46
N LYS A 31 18.94 -15.24 2.46
CA LYS A 31 20.04 -16.19 2.66
C LYS A 31 20.23 -16.59 4.12
N GLU A 32 20.17 -15.62 5.03
CA GLU A 32 20.58 -15.83 6.44
C GLU A 32 19.41 -16.20 7.36
N THR A 33 18.15 -16.16 6.88
CA THR A 33 16.96 -16.43 7.68
C THR A 33 15.98 -17.35 6.96
N ASN A 34 15.07 -17.95 7.73
CA ASN A 34 13.94 -18.74 7.21
C ASN A 34 12.59 -18.02 7.44
N ILE A 35 12.59 -16.69 7.57
CA ILE A 35 11.37 -15.91 7.76
C ILE A 35 10.45 -16.13 6.56
N PRO A 36 9.20 -16.60 6.76
CA PRO A 36 8.32 -16.99 5.66
C PRO A 36 7.76 -15.79 4.88
N TRP A 37 7.44 -14.69 5.56
CA TRP A 37 6.96 -13.45 4.95
C TRP A 37 7.84 -12.26 5.32
N ILE A 38 8.43 -11.63 4.31
CA ILE A 38 9.22 -10.40 4.43
C ILE A 38 8.49 -9.33 3.61
N ARG A 39 8.04 -8.27 4.28
CA ARG A 39 7.37 -7.12 3.69
C ARG A 39 8.22 -5.88 3.87
N THR A 40 8.09 -4.94 2.92
CA THR A 40 8.74 -3.63 2.98
C THR A 40 7.70 -2.54 2.77
N LEU A 41 7.75 -1.50 3.60
CA LEU A 41 6.85 -0.35 3.52
C LEU A 41 7.62 0.92 3.13
N TYR A 42 6.89 1.96 2.71
CA TYR A 42 7.40 3.30 2.40
C TYR A 42 8.45 3.31 1.28
N TRP A 43 8.04 2.90 0.09
CA TRP A 43 8.87 3.01 -1.11
C TRP A 43 8.74 4.40 -1.73
N TYR A 44 9.81 4.83 -2.42
CA TYR A 44 9.79 6.08 -3.15
C TYR A 44 9.91 5.81 -4.67
N PRO A 45 8.96 6.31 -5.51
CA PRO A 45 8.89 5.97 -6.94
C PRO A 45 10.21 6.10 -7.70
N ALA A 46 10.95 7.20 -7.47
CA ALA A 46 12.17 7.50 -8.22
C ALA A 46 13.36 6.55 -7.92
N PHE A 47 13.24 5.63 -6.96
CA PHE A 47 14.32 4.72 -6.56
C PHE A 47 14.04 3.25 -6.87
N ILE A 48 12.90 2.96 -7.46
CA ILE A 48 12.51 1.60 -7.87
C ILE A 48 13.22 1.27 -9.19
N ASP A 49 13.89 0.11 -9.22
CA ASP A 49 14.53 -0.40 -10.43
C ASP A 49 14.03 -1.82 -10.76
N ASP A 50 14.27 -2.23 -12.00
CA ASP A 50 13.82 -3.51 -12.51
C ASP A 50 14.37 -4.70 -11.72
N GLU A 51 15.61 -4.63 -11.26
CA GLU A 51 16.22 -5.72 -10.50
C GLU A 51 15.55 -5.91 -9.13
N LEU A 52 15.03 -4.85 -8.50
CA LEU A 52 14.27 -4.94 -7.26
C LEU A 52 12.90 -5.57 -7.53
N LEU A 53 12.21 -5.15 -8.60
CA LEU A 53 10.92 -5.73 -8.99
C LEU A 53 11.06 -7.21 -9.35
N ASP A 54 12.09 -7.58 -10.11
CA ASP A 54 12.37 -8.97 -10.48
C ASP A 54 12.67 -9.84 -9.24
N LEU A 55 13.38 -9.29 -8.24
CA LEU A 55 13.61 -9.97 -6.97
C LEU A 55 12.30 -10.22 -6.21
N ILE A 56 11.44 -9.19 -6.09
CA ILE A 56 10.14 -9.34 -5.44
C ILE A 56 9.28 -10.36 -6.21
N ALA A 57 9.26 -10.31 -7.53
CA ALA A 57 8.48 -11.21 -8.36
C ALA A 57 8.90 -12.68 -8.18
N SER A 58 10.21 -12.95 -8.15
CA SER A 58 10.75 -14.31 -8.14
C SER A 58 10.77 -14.99 -6.77
N GLU A 59 10.88 -14.23 -5.67
CA GLU A 59 11.09 -14.78 -4.34
C GLU A 59 9.76 -14.96 -3.59
N LYS A 60 9.42 -16.20 -3.23
CA LYS A 60 8.15 -16.55 -2.55
C LYS A 60 8.04 -16.01 -1.13
N ARG A 61 9.16 -15.75 -0.45
CA ARG A 61 9.19 -15.20 0.91
C ARG A 61 9.11 -13.69 0.97
N LEU A 62 9.21 -13.02 -0.19
CA LEU A 62 8.94 -11.59 -0.31
C LEU A 62 7.47 -11.41 -0.63
N CYS A 63 6.73 -10.78 0.27
CA CYS A 63 5.32 -10.47 0.03
C CYS A 63 5.17 -9.67 -1.27
N LYS A 64 4.22 -10.07 -2.10
CA LYS A 64 3.86 -9.33 -3.33
C LYS A 64 3.06 -8.07 -2.96
N TYR A 65 3.65 -7.25 -2.13
CA TYR A 65 3.05 -6.08 -1.51
C TYR A 65 4.02 -4.89 -1.62
N ILE A 66 3.56 -3.82 -2.27
CA ILE A 66 4.35 -2.60 -2.49
C ILE A 66 3.58 -1.41 -1.94
N ASP A 67 4.08 -0.83 -0.86
CA ASP A 67 3.57 0.41 -0.30
C ASP A 67 4.33 1.60 -0.89
N LEU A 68 3.62 2.37 -1.73
CA LEU A 68 4.16 3.45 -2.54
C LEU A 68 3.33 4.72 -2.34
N PRO A 69 3.63 5.56 -1.32
CA PRO A 69 2.93 6.81 -1.08
C PRO A 69 3.10 7.80 -2.23
N ILE A 70 2.13 7.88 -3.15
CA ILE A 70 2.18 8.77 -4.32
C ILE A 70 1.91 10.23 -3.95
N GLN A 71 1.18 10.47 -2.89
CA GLN A 71 0.73 11.75 -2.35
C GLN A 71 -0.30 12.46 -3.25
N HIS A 72 -0.08 12.59 -4.53
CA HIS A 72 -0.95 13.21 -5.51
C HIS A 72 -0.63 12.72 -6.93
N ALA A 73 -1.48 13.06 -7.92
CA ALA A 73 -1.23 12.73 -9.32
C ALA A 73 -1.01 13.97 -10.21
N SER A 74 -1.55 15.14 -9.87
CA SER A 74 -1.33 16.34 -10.67
C SER A 74 0.14 16.77 -10.70
N ASN A 75 0.69 16.97 -11.89
CA ASN A 75 2.08 17.43 -12.09
C ASN A 75 2.38 18.75 -11.38
N ARG A 76 1.39 19.66 -11.31
CA ARG A 76 1.52 20.94 -10.64
C ARG A 76 1.64 20.79 -9.13
N VAL A 77 0.79 19.96 -8.54
CA VAL A 77 0.79 19.68 -7.10
C VAL A 77 2.04 18.87 -6.71
N LEU A 78 2.38 17.82 -7.46
CA LEU A 78 3.60 17.04 -7.25
C LEU A 78 4.87 17.90 -7.26
N LYS A 79 4.96 18.84 -8.19
CA LYS A 79 6.07 19.81 -8.24
C LYS A 79 6.11 20.70 -7.00
N SER A 80 4.95 21.17 -6.53
CA SER A 80 4.83 21.99 -5.32
C SER A 80 5.19 21.21 -4.05
N MET A 81 4.88 19.91 -4.01
CA MET A 81 5.30 18.96 -2.98
C MET A 81 6.77 18.53 -3.09
N CYS A 82 7.54 19.11 -4.04
CA CYS A 82 8.92 18.73 -4.33
C CYS A 82 9.10 17.25 -4.71
N ARG A 83 8.09 16.61 -5.31
CA ARG A 83 8.20 15.26 -5.83
C ARG A 83 9.00 15.26 -7.14
N ARG A 84 9.79 14.20 -7.36
CA ARG A 84 10.74 14.09 -8.48
C ARG A 84 10.25 13.15 -9.57
N TYR A 85 8.94 13.10 -9.79
CA TYR A 85 8.28 12.31 -10.82
C TYR A 85 7.03 13.06 -11.29
N SER A 86 6.61 12.76 -12.51
CA SER A 86 5.37 13.26 -13.11
C SER A 86 4.22 12.24 -12.97
N LYS A 87 2.97 12.65 -13.31
CA LYS A 87 1.79 11.76 -13.40
C LYS A 87 2.08 10.60 -14.36
N GLU A 88 2.68 10.91 -15.52
CA GLU A 88 2.97 9.94 -16.57
C GLU A 88 4.03 8.91 -16.10
N GLU A 89 5.15 9.39 -15.53
CA GLU A 89 6.19 8.52 -14.99
C GLU A 89 5.67 7.63 -13.85
N LEU A 90 4.79 8.18 -13.00
CA LEU A 90 4.17 7.44 -11.90
C LEU A 90 3.22 6.36 -12.43
N ARG A 91 2.36 6.71 -13.38
CA ARG A 91 1.45 5.80 -14.05
C ARG A 91 2.19 4.64 -14.71
N ASP A 92 3.20 4.96 -15.52
CA ASP A 92 4.00 3.96 -16.22
C ASP A 92 4.71 3.01 -15.23
N LEU A 93 5.21 3.54 -14.10
CA LEU A 93 5.82 2.73 -13.04
C LEU A 93 4.79 1.77 -12.42
N LEU A 94 3.60 2.25 -12.07
CA LEU A 94 2.55 1.45 -11.43
C LEU A 94 2.07 0.32 -12.36
N LEU A 95 1.84 0.62 -13.63
CA LEU A 95 1.48 -0.39 -14.63
C LEU A 95 2.60 -1.42 -14.83
N LYS A 96 3.86 -0.98 -14.88
CA LYS A 96 5.03 -1.86 -14.95
C LYS A 96 5.14 -2.78 -13.73
N ILE A 97 4.85 -2.27 -12.53
CA ILE A 97 4.85 -3.09 -11.31
C ILE A 97 3.80 -4.20 -11.43
N ARG A 98 2.58 -3.89 -11.87
CA ARG A 98 1.52 -4.89 -12.08
C ARG A 98 1.89 -5.92 -13.14
N GLU A 99 2.53 -5.50 -14.24
CA GLU A 99 3.01 -6.41 -15.28
C GLU A 99 4.11 -7.36 -14.77
N LYS A 100 5.10 -6.83 -14.06
CA LYS A 100 6.23 -7.60 -13.56
C LYS A 100 5.90 -8.53 -12.39
N ILE A 101 4.93 -8.14 -11.56
CA ILE A 101 4.55 -8.86 -10.35
C ILE A 101 3.05 -9.19 -10.41
N PRO A 102 2.65 -10.25 -11.13
CA PRO A 102 1.24 -10.65 -11.20
C PRO A 102 0.67 -10.91 -9.80
N GLY A 103 -0.50 -10.34 -9.52
CA GLY A 103 -1.15 -10.43 -8.21
C GLY A 103 -0.51 -9.55 -7.12
N VAL A 104 0.27 -8.54 -7.51
CA VAL A 104 0.83 -7.58 -6.54
C VAL A 104 -0.28 -6.78 -5.87
N THR A 105 -0.19 -6.64 -4.57
CA THR A 105 -0.96 -5.68 -3.78
C THR A 105 -0.23 -4.34 -3.81
N LEU A 106 -0.88 -3.32 -4.33
CA LEU A 106 -0.41 -1.94 -4.30
C LEU A 106 -1.10 -1.19 -3.17
N ARG A 107 -0.32 -0.67 -2.24
CA ARG A 107 -0.79 0.27 -1.23
C ARG A 107 -0.27 1.66 -1.55
N THR A 108 -1.10 2.67 -1.30
CA THR A 108 -0.69 4.06 -1.47
C THR A 108 -1.18 4.95 -0.35
N THR A 109 -0.65 6.17 -0.32
CA THR A 109 -1.13 7.26 0.52
C THR A 109 -1.27 8.50 -0.34
N VAL A 110 -2.39 9.20 -0.20
CA VAL A 110 -2.68 10.45 -0.90
C VAL A 110 -2.97 11.58 0.09
N LEU A 111 -2.72 12.79 -0.35
CA LEU A 111 -2.92 14.02 0.41
C LEU A 111 -3.77 14.97 -0.43
N VAL A 112 -4.94 15.36 0.07
CA VAL A 112 -5.86 16.31 -0.57
C VAL A 112 -5.88 17.63 0.16
N GLY A 113 -6.30 18.70 -0.52
CA GLY A 113 -6.34 20.04 0.07
C GLY A 113 -4.96 20.70 0.20
N PHE A 114 -3.97 20.26 -0.58
CA PHE A 114 -2.68 20.93 -0.62
C PHE A 114 -2.83 22.37 -1.11
N PRO A 115 -2.09 23.37 -0.53
CA PRO A 115 -2.20 24.77 -0.96
C PRO A 115 -2.09 24.92 -2.48
N GLY A 116 -3.07 25.63 -3.05
CA GLY A 116 -3.18 25.86 -4.48
C GLY A 116 -3.76 24.70 -5.30
N GLU A 117 -4.17 23.57 -4.71
CA GLU A 117 -4.84 22.48 -5.40
C GLU A 117 -6.17 22.92 -5.98
N THR A 118 -6.34 22.79 -7.29
CA THR A 118 -7.57 23.11 -8.01
C THR A 118 -8.47 21.89 -8.18
N GLU A 119 -9.67 22.10 -8.75
CA GLU A 119 -10.57 21.01 -9.12
C GLU A 119 -9.96 20.11 -10.21
N ASP A 120 -9.29 20.69 -11.21
CA ASP A 120 -8.62 19.94 -12.27
C ASP A 120 -7.49 19.07 -11.70
N ASP A 121 -6.73 19.58 -10.70
CA ASP A 121 -5.70 18.78 -10.02
C ASP A 121 -6.30 17.60 -9.25
N PHE A 122 -7.44 17.84 -8.59
CA PHE A 122 -8.14 16.78 -7.86
C PHE A 122 -8.69 15.72 -8.81
N ASN A 123 -9.25 16.13 -9.96
CA ASN A 123 -9.69 15.21 -11.00
C ASN A 123 -8.54 14.36 -11.56
N ASP A 124 -7.36 14.94 -11.77
CA ASP A 124 -6.15 14.19 -12.13
C ASP A 124 -5.82 13.06 -11.12
N LEU A 125 -6.06 13.33 -9.82
CA LEU A 125 -5.87 12.31 -8.78
C LEU A 125 -6.90 11.20 -8.90
N LEU A 126 -8.19 11.53 -9.03
CA LEU A 126 -9.27 10.55 -9.15
C LEU A 126 -9.08 9.65 -10.36
N GLU A 127 -8.77 10.23 -11.53
CA GLU A 127 -8.49 9.46 -12.76
C GLU A 127 -7.38 8.41 -12.54
N LEU A 128 -6.29 8.78 -11.87
CA LEU A 128 -5.21 7.83 -11.59
C LEU A 128 -5.66 6.73 -10.63
N LEU A 129 -6.41 7.07 -9.59
CA LEU A 129 -6.92 6.10 -8.61
C LEU A 129 -7.87 5.10 -9.27
N GLU A 130 -8.79 5.57 -10.13
CA GLU A 130 -9.72 4.74 -10.92
C GLU A 130 -8.98 3.81 -11.89
N GLU A 131 -7.92 4.29 -12.54
CA GLU A 131 -7.14 3.50 -13.50
C GLU A 131 -6.30 2.43 -12.80
N ILE A 132 -5.57 2.79 -11.76
CA ILE A 132 -4.63 1.90 -11.07
C ILE A 132 -5.34 0.92 -10.14
N ARG A 133 -6.43 1.35 -9.48
CA ARG A 133 -7.24 0.52 -8.56
C ARG A 133 -6.37 -0.10 -7.46
N PHE A 134 -5.80 0.75 -6.61
CA PHE A 134 -5.01 0.29 -5.47
C PHE A 134 -5.82 -0.64 -4.57
N GLU A 135 -5.21 -1.71 -4.06
CA GLU A 135 -5.83 -2.60 -3.10
C GLU A 135 -6.05 -1.90 -1.75
N HIS A 136 -5.08 -1.05 -1.36
CA HIS A 136 -5.17 -0.28 -0.11
C HIS A 136 -4.79 1.18 -0.36
N LEU A 137 -5.53 2.11 0.25
CA LEU A 137 -5.26 3.54 0.18
C LEU A 137 -5.51 4.21 1.53
N GLY A 138 -4.53 4.99 1.99
CA GLY A 138 -4.71 5.94 3.08
C GLY A 138 -4.86 7.36 2.53
N GLY A 139 -5.96 8.03 2.85
CA GLY A 139 -6.20 9.43 2.48
C GLY A 139 -6.02 10.37 3.68
N PHE A 140 -5.45 11.56 3.44
CA PHE A 140 -5.29 12.59 4.48
C PHE A 140 -5.58 13.97 3.92
N VAL A 141 -6.15 14.82 4.76
CA VAL A 141 -6.22 16.26 4.49
C VAL A 141 -4.86 16.87 4.82
N TYR A 142 -4.39 17.79 3.96
CA TYR A 142 -3.16 18.53 4.21
C TYR A 142 -3.28 19.35 5.50
N SER A 143 -2.27 19.23 6.36
CA SER A 143 -2.11 20.06 7.56
C SER A 143 -0.86 20.93 7.42
N PRO A 144 -0.97 22.27 7.58
CA PRO A 144 0.18 23.15 7.51
C PRO A 144 1.18 22.87 8.64
N GLU A 145 2.46 22.77 8.30
CA GLU A 145 3.55 22.66 9.27
C GLU A 145 4.57 23.76 9.09
N GLU A 146 4.94 24.41 10.19
CA GLU A 146 5.92 25.51 10.23
C GLU A 146 7.29 25.08 9.70
N GLY A 147 7.94 25.94 8.94
CA GLY A 147 9.30 25.70 8.41
C GLY A 147 9.35 24.82 7.16
N THR A 148 8.21 24.31 6.69
CA THR A 148 8.15 23.46 5.49
C THR A 148 8.33 24.25 4.20
N VAL A 149 8.63 23.56 3.10
CA VAL A 149 8.65 24.18 1.76
C VAL A 149 7.26 24.66 1.37
N ALA A 150 6.23 23.89 1.69
CA ALA A 150 4.84 24.21 1.37
C ALA A 150 4.42 25.57 1.96
N GLU A 151 4.75 25.83 3.23
CA GLU A 151 4.49 27.13 3.87
C GLU A 151 5.15 28.30 3.11
N LYS A 152 6.38 28.11 2.64
CA LYS A 152 7.17 29.13 1.92
C LYS A 152 6.65 29.47 0.53
N LEU A 153 5.85 28.58 -0.07
CA LEU A 153 5.30 28.79 -1.41
C LEU A 153 4.21 29.87 -1.43
N ARG A 154 3.62 30.22 -0.28
CA ARG A 154 2.55 31.24 -0.14
C ARG A 154 1.40 31.04 -1.14
N LEU A 155 1.08 29.77 -1.43
CA LEU A 155 -0.06 29.41 -2.26
C LEU A 155 -1.36 29.61 -1.48
N GLU A 156 -2.46 29.85 -2.19
CA GLU A 156 -3.79 29.98 -1.58
C GLU A 156 -4.17 28.65 -0.92
N SER A 157 -4.61 28.74 0.33
CA SER A 157 -5.06 27.55 1.07
C SER A 157 -6.40 27.05 0.50
N VAL A 158 -6.53 25.76 0.34
CA VAL A 158 -7.83 25.13 0.07
C VAL A 158 -8.69 25.23 1.34
N PRO A 159 -9.95 25.68 1.26
CA PRO A 159 -10.86 25.67 2.41
C PRO A 159 -10.98 24.27 3.02
N GLU A 160 -10.99 24.19 4.34
CA GLU A 160 -11.04 22.90 5.06
C GLU A 160 -12.26 22.05 4.65
N GLU A 161 -13.40 22.69 4.42
CA GLU A 161 -14.61 22.03 3.95
C GLU A 161 -14.40 21.33 2.60
N ILE A 162 -13.78 22.01 1.63
CA ILE A 162 -13.44 21.45 0.32
C ILE A 162 -12.44 20.30 0.46
N ALA A 163 -11.42 20.45 1.30
CA ALA A 163 -10.44 19.41 1.52
C ALA A 163 -11.06 18.14 2.14
N ARG A 164 -12.00 18.32 3.08
CA ARG A 164 -12.75 17.19 3.68
C ARG A 164 -13.70 16.53 2.69
N GLU A 165 -14.37 17.31 1.85
CA GLU A 165 -15.22 16.79 0.78
C GLU A 165 -14.40 15.96 -0.20
N ARG A 166 -13.23 16.44 -0.64
CA ARG A 166 -12.30 15.68 -1.50
C ARG A 166 -11.83 14.39 -0.85
N LEU A 167 -11.50 14.43 0.44
CA LEU A 167 -11.14 13.21 1.17
C LEU A 167 -12.28 12.20 1.19
N SER A 168 -13.52 12.66 1.43
CA SER A 168 -14.71 11.80 1.41
C SER A 168 -14.90 11.12 0.05
N ILE A 169 -14.73 11.86 -1.06
CA ILE A 169 -14.84 11.31 -2.42
C ILE A 169 -13.75 10.24 -2.66
N VAL A 170 -12.51 10.50 -2.25
CA VAL A 170 -11.41 9.53 -2.38
C VAL A 170 -11.69 8.28 -1.54
N THR A 171 -12.22 8.44 -0.33
CA THR A 171 -12.56 7.32 0.56
C THR A 171 -13.66 6.46 -0.04
N GLU A 172 -14.75 7.07 -0.52
CA GLU A 172 -15.86 6.36 -1.18
C GLU A 172 -15.39 5.60 -2.44
N LEU A 173 -14.56 6.24 -3.27
CA LEU A 173 -13.97 5.58 -4.43
C LEU A 173 -13.14 4.36 -4.01
N GLN A 174 -12.29 4.50 -2.98
CA GLN A 174 -11.47 3.40 -2.51
C GLN A 174 -12.29 2.27 -1.87
N GLU A 175 -13.32 2.59 -1.09
CA GLU A 175 -14.23 1.56 -0.51
C GLU A 175 -14.87 0.70 -1.62
N ASN A 176 -15.32 1.33 -2.71
CA ASN A 176 -15.88 0.60 -3.86
C ASN A 176 -14.82 -0.29 -4.52
N ILE A 177 -13.60 0.22 -4.73
CA ILE A 177 -12.49 -0.55 -5.31
C ILE A 177 -12.11 -1.73 -4.40
N SER A 178 -12.00 -1.49 -3.09
CA SER A 178 -11.67 -2.53 -2.10
C SER A 178 -12.74 -3.62 -2.06
N LEU A 179 -14.02 -3.23 -2.06
CA LEU A 179 -15.13 -4.19 -2.09
C LEU A 179 -15.05 -5.09 -3.31
N GLU A 180 -14.94 -4.53 -4.52
CA GLU A 180 -14.84 -5.32 -5.75
C GLU A 180 -13.62 -6.25 -5.77
N ASN A 181 -12.46 -5.79 -5.26
CA ASN A 181 -11.26 -6.60 -5.14
C ASN A 181 -11.45 -7.76 -4.15
N ASN A 182 -12.07 -7.50 -3.00
CA ASN A 182 -12.32 -8.49 -1.96
C ASN A 182 -13.41 -9.49 -2.37
N GLU A 183 -14.51 -9.04 -2.97
CA GLU A 183 -15.56 -9.93 -3.52
C GLU A 183 -14.99 -10.89 -4.58
N ALA A 184 -14.04 -10.44 -5.39
CA ALA A 184 -13.36 -11.29 -6.36
C ALA A 184 -12.54 -12.42 -5.72
N LEU A 185 -12.31 -12.40 -4.41
CA LEU A 185 -11.64 -13.47 -3.66
C LEU A 185 -12.62 -14.51 -3.12
N ILE A 186 -13.92 -14.26 -3.09
CA ILE A 186 -14.92 -15.22 -2.60
C ILE A 186 -14.84 -16.53 -3.38
N GLY A 187 -14.76 -17.63 -2.66
CA GLY A 187 -14.59 -18.97 -3.22
C GLY A 187 -13.14 -19.34 -3.57
N LYS A 188 -12.18 -18.46 -3.34
CA LYS A 188 -10.75 -18.75 -3.55
C LYS A 188 -10.08 -19.21 -2.26
N GLU A 189 -9.08 -20.05 -2.41
CA GLU A 189 -8.20 -20.45 -1.33
C GLU A 189 -7.07 -19.44 -1.16
N ILE A 190 -6.84 -19.02 0.09
CA ILE A 190 -5.78 -18.10 0.48
C ILE A 190 -4.96 -18.68 1.63
N THR A 191 -3.77 -18.13 1.86
CA THR A 191 -2.96 -18.43 3.05
C THR A 191 -3.16 -17.32 4.08
N VAL A 192 -3.52 -17.69 5.29
CA VAL A 192 -3.74 -16.77 6.42
C VAL A 192 -2.72 -17.07 7.51
N LEU A 193 -2.07 -16.05 8.02
CA LEU A 193 -1.34 -16.09 9.29
C LEU A 193 -2.32 -15.72 10.41
N LEU A 194 -2.51 -16.62 11.37
CA LEU A 194 -3.34 -16.37 12.54
C LEU A 194 -2.58 -15.46 13.52
N ASP A 195 -3.07 -14.26 13.72
CA ASP A 195 -2.38 -13.25 14.55
C ASP A 195 -2.84 -13.30 16.01
N GLU A 196 -4.14 -13.48 16.24
CA GLU A 196 -4.72 -13.53 17.59
C GLU A 196 -6.02 -14.32 17.64
N VAL A 197 -6.43 -14.72 18.83
CA VAL A 197 -7.76 -15.28 19.08
C VAL A 197 -8.76 -14.13 19.09
N ALA A 198 -9.87 -14.29 18.37
CA ALA A 198 -10.89 -13.26 18.30
C ALA A 198 -11.55 -13.08 19.68
N ASP A 199 -11.86 -11.85 20.03
CA ASP A 199 -12.60 -11.46 21.23
C ASP A 199 -14.12 -11.46 21.03
N GLU A 200 -14.56 -11.42 19.77
CA GLU A 200 -15.96 -11.55 19.38
C GLU A 200 -16.36 -13.02 19.24
N SER A 201 -17.53 -13.39 19.76
CA SER A 201 -18.00 -14.80 19.78
C SER A 201 -18.31 -15.38 18.39
N GLU A 202 -18.44 -14.55 17.38
CA GLU A 202 -18.75 -14.94 15.99
C GLU A 202 -17.52 -15.42 15.22
N PHE A 203 -16.32 -15.08 15.69
CA PHE A 203 -15.05 -15.39 15.03
C PHE A 203 -14.16 -16.24 15.96
N HIS A 204 -13.32 -17.07 15.35
CA HIS A 204 -12.34 -17.88 16.08
C HIS A 204 -10.99 -17.18 16.20
N PHE A 205 -10.55 -16.52 15.12
CA PHE A 205 -9.28 -15.83 15.05
C PHE A 205 -9.37 -14.58 14.18
N TYR A 206 -8.49 -13.63 14.45
CA TYR A 206 -8.09 -12.61 13.50
C TYR A 206 -6.74 -12.97 12.90
N GLY A 207 -6.56 -12.59 11.65
CA GLY A 207 -5.32 -12.87 10.93
C GLY A 207 -5.13 -11.95 9.73
N ARG A 208 -4.14 -12.26 8.94
CA ARG A 208 -3.81 -11.52 7.71
C ARG A 208 -3.26 -12.43 6.63
N THR A 209 -3.29 -11.93 5.39
CA THR A 209 -2.65 -12.53 4.24
C THR A 209 -1.31 -11.87 3.93
N GLU A 210 -0.63 -12.31 2.87
CA GLU A 210 0.52 -11.58 2.35
C GLU A 210 0.14 -10.20 1.76
N SER A 211 -1.15 -9.97 1.50
CA SER A 211 -1.69 -8.72 0.96
C SER A 211 -2.08 -7.69 2.03
N ASN A 212 -1.96 -8.02 3.32
CA ASN A 212 -2.34 -7.12 4.41
C ASN A 212 -1.17 -6.86 5.35
N SER A 213 -0.88 -5.61 5.65
CA SER A 213 0.10 -5.21 6.65
C SER A 213 -0.57 -5.04 8.00
N MET A 214 -0.01 -5.68 9.04
CA MET A 214 -0.51 -5.60 10.41
C MET A 214 -0.62 -4.13 10.86
N ASP A 215 -1.71 -3.80 11.56
CA ASP A 215 -2.02 -2.47 12.12
C ASP A 215 -2.17 -1.33 11.08
N VAL A 216 -2.17 -1.65 9.79
CA VAL A 216 -2.20 -0.65 8.71
C VAL A 216 -3.30 -0.91 7.70
N ASP A 217 -3.55 -2.18 7.38
CA ASP A 217 -4.53 -2.62 6.38
C ASP A 217 -5.65 -3.45 7.03
N ASP A 218 -6.54 -3.92 6.18
CA ASP A 218 -7.70 -4.73 6.53
C ASP A 218 -7.32 -6.07 7.17
N ILE A 219 -8.27 -6.69 7.86
CA ILE A 219 -8.09 -7.94 8.59
C ILE A 219 -8.81 -9.11 7.92
N VAL A 220 -8.35 -10.32 8.25
CA VAL A 220 -9.05 -11.56 7.94
C VAL A 220 -9.71 -12.09 9.21
N ARG A 221 -11.02 -12.35 9.16
CA ARG A 221 -11.80 -12.93 10.25
C ARG A 221 -12.03 -14.41 9.97
N VAL A 222 -11.63 -15.26 10.89
CA VAL A 222 -11.82 -16.71 10.78
C VAL A 222 -13.15 -17.08 11.47
N VAL A 223 -14.14 -17.45 10.68
CA VAL A 223 -15.48 -17.81 11.18
C VAL A 223 -15.60 -19.30 11.53
N GLU A 224 -14.73 -20.16 10.97
CA GLU A 224 -14.78 -21.61 11.21
C GLU A 224 -13.39 -22.23 11.08
N GLY A 225 -13.08 -23.18 11.95
CA GLY A 225 -11.85 -23.94 11.93
C GLY A 225 -11.05 -23.78 13.22
N SER A 226 -9.92 -24.50 13.31
CA SER A 226 -9.02 -24.48 14.48
C SER A 226 -7.57 -24.31 14.05
N GLY A 227 -6.78 -23.70 14.89
CA GLY A 227 -5.36 -23.46 14.68
C GLY A 227 -4.69 -22.87 15.90
N ASP A 228 -3.39 -22.64 15.80
CA ASP A 228 -2.62 -21.98 16.84
C ASP A 228 -2.19 -20.60 16.33
N VAL A 229 -2.25 -19.59 17.18
CA VAL A 229 -1.73 -18.25 16.91
C VAL A 229 -0.27 -18.33 16.47
N GLY A 230 0.12 -17.54 15.48
CA GLY A 230 1.45 -17.54 14.89
C GLY A 230 1.67 -18.61 13.81
N THR A 231 0.62 -19.38 13.44
CA THR A 231 0.72 -20.41 12.38
C THR A 231 0.07 -19.96 11.08
N PHE A 232 0.60 -20.46 9.97
CA PHE A 232 0.02 -20.28 8.64
C PHE A 232 -0.99 -21.39 8.36
N ARG A 233 -2.18 -20.99 7.89
CA ARG A 233 -3.26 -21.94 7.54
C ARG A 233 -3.78 -21.62 6.15
N ARG A 234 -4.21 -22.65 5.44
CA ARG A 234 -5.03 -22.48 4.22
C ARG A 234 -6.45 -22.16 4.65
N ALA A 235 -7.09 -21.28 3.92
CA ALA A 235 -8.45 -20.87 4.21
C ALA A 235 -9.23 -20.63 2.90
N LEU A 236 -10.52 -20.85 2.94
CA LEU A 236 -11.46 -20.52 1.87
C LEU A 236 -12.13 -19.20 2.21
N VAL A 237 -12.10 -18.22 1.32
CA VAL A 237 -12.85 -16.96 1.47
C VAL A 237 -14.33 -17.24 1.22
N ILE A 238 -15.19 -16.85 2.17
CA ILE A 238 -16.63 -17.14 2.11
C ILE A 238 -17.48 -15.88 2.02
N ASP A 239 -16.97 -14.75 2.53
CA ASP A 239 -17.63 -13.45 2.47
C ASP A 239 -16.58 -12.33 2.48
N ALA A 240 -16.99 -11.11 2.07
CA ALA A 240 -16.09 -9.97 1.97
C ALA A 240 -16.84 -8.65 2.21
N THR A 241 -16.14 -7.71 2.86
CA THR A 241 -16.52 -6.30 2.96
C THR A 241 -15.39 -5.43 2.35
N PRO A 242 -15.50 -4.10 2.27
CA PRO A 242 -14.38 -3.26 1.85
C PRO A 242 -13.12 -3.42 2.69
N HIS A 243 -13.26 -3.84 3.97
CA HIS A 243 -12.18 -3.86 4.97
C HIS A 243 -11.90 -5.21 5.59
N GLU A 244 -12.67 -6.27 5.24
CA GLU A 244 -12.54 -7.56 5.91
C GLU A 244 -12.83 -8.71 4.96
N LEU A 245 -12.13 -9.82 5.18
CA LEU A 245 -12.42 -11.10 4.54
C LEU A 245 -12.85 -12.11 5.60
N ASP A 246 -14.00 -12.72 5.42
CA ASP A 246 -14.45 -13.84 6.24
C ASP A 246 -14.01 -15.15 5.61
N VAL A 247 -13.35 -15.99 6.40
CA VAL A 247 -12.77 -17.23 5.91
C VAL A 247 -13.09 -18.44 6.79
N LYS A 248 -13.08 -19.63 6.15
CA LYS A 248 -13.05 -20.93 6.82
C LYS A 248 -11.68 -21.55 6.67
N LEU A 249 -11.06 -22.00 7.77
CA LEU A 249 -9.81 -22.74 7.70
C LEU A 249 -10.02 -24.10 7.05
N LEU A 250 -9.10 -24.47 6.18
CA LEU A 250 -9.08 -25.78 5.53
C LEU A 250 -8.26 -26.77 6.36
N PRO A 251 -8.58 -28.07 6.28
CA PRO A 251 -7.84 -29.13 6.96
C PRO A 251 -6.35 -29.18 6.63
#